data_b905b3a9d12cd66bdb9e7ac5c2e6723a
#
_entry.id   b905b3a9d12cd66bdb9e7ac5c2e6723a
#
_cell.length_a   1.000
_cell.length_b   1.000
_cell.length_c   1.000
_cell.angle_alpha   90.00
_cell.angle_beta   90.00
_cell.angle_gamma   90.00
#
_symmetry.space_group_name_H-M   'P 1'
#
loop_
_entity.id
_entity.type
_entity.pdbx_description
1 polymer ?
#
loop_
_entity_poly.entity_id
_entity_poly.type
_entity_poly.pdbx_seq_one_letter_code
_entity_poly.pdbx_strand_id
1 'polypeptide(L)'
;LVGSEMCIRDSIGAGAAAIGASSTEKGFATSITDTSISLKIRDKFIQTDINLVEGISIQVNDGNVLLVGRIETQELKFEASKLAWEVRGVRSVINNVEIADKVSLKDRAKDATAGANLRRLLITDMNVNSLNYSIEVVGGVVYITGIAKDAAERDRVIQHARNLSYVDKVEDYVILQDDPRE
;
A
#
# COMPACT_ATOMS: atom_id res chain seq x y z
N LEU A 1 -36.71 -34.52 -28.05
CA LEU A 1 -35.81 -33.64 -28.76
C LEU A 1 -35.24 -32.67 -27.73
N VAL A 2 -34.00 -32.92 -27.34
CA VAL A 2 -33.31 -32.32 -26.20
C VAL A 2 -32.60 -31.06 -26.69
N GLY A 3 -32.96 -29.91 -26.11
CA GLY A 3 -32.22 -28.67 -26.26
C GLY A 3 -31.12 -28.60 -25.18
N SER A 4 -29.86 -28.59 -25.60
CA SER A 4 -28.72 -28.40 -24.74
C SER A 4 -28.53 -26.88 -24.53
N GLU A 5 -28.85 -26.40 -23.32
CA GLU A 5 -28.49 -25.05 -22.88
C GLU A 5 -27.01 -25.02 -22.55
N MET A 6 -26.26 -24.28 -23.37
CA MET A 6 -24.84 -24.05 -23.22
C MET A 6 -24.68 -22.85 -22.26
N CYS A 7 -24.39 -23.11 -20.99
CA CYS A 7 -23.98 -22.10 -20.03
C CYS A 7 -22.63 -21.51 -20.44
N ILE A 8 -22.64 -20.33 -21.04
CA ILE A 8 -21.46 -19.49 -21.18
C ILE A 8 -21.16 -18.91 -19.81
N ARG A 9 -20.18 -19.49 -19.14
CA ARG A 9 -19.59 -18.86 -17.96
C ARG A 9 -18.71 -17.70 -18.43
N ASP A 10 -19.15 -16.49 -18.15
CA ASP A 10 -18.35 -15.28 -18.27
C ASP A 10 -17.13 -15.36 -17.33
N SER A 11 -16.01 -15.77 -17.88
CA SER A 11 -14.70 -15.71 -17.24
C SER A 11 -13.89 -14.54 -17.84
N ILE A 12 -14.36 -13.32 -17.61
CA ILE A 12 -13.61 -12.12 -17.97
C ILE A 12 -13.28 -11.37 -16.66
N GLY A 13 -12.02 -11.43 -16.26
CA GLY A 13 -11.52 -10.59 -15.18
C GLY A 13 -10.43 -11.16 -14.25
N ALA A 14 -10.22 -12.47 -14.23
CA ALA A 14 -9.26 -13.07 -13.29
C ALA A 14 -7.80 -13.13 -13.80
N GLY A 15 -7.55 -12.90 -15.09
CA GLY A 15 -6.24 -13.19 -15.69
C GLY A 15 -5.15 -12.15 -15.39
N ALA A 16 -5.49 -10.87 -15.30
CA ALA A 16 -4.50 -9.80 -15.14
C ALA A 16 -3.98 -9.67 -13.70
N ALA A 17 -4.86 -9.90 -12.72
CA ALA A 17 -4.47 -9.86 -11.30
C ALA A 17 -3.61 -11.08 -10.90
N ALA A 18 -3.81 -12.23 -11.56
CA ALA A 18 -3.10 -13.46 -11.25
C ALA A 18 -1.61 -13.41 -11.65
N ILE A 19 -1.27 -12.73 -12.75
CA ILE A 19 0.12 -12.68 -13.23
C ILE A 19 1.00 -11.82 -12.30
N GLY A 20 0.46 -10.72 -11.77
CA GLY A 20 1.21 -9.86 -10.85
C GLY A 20 1.46 -10.51 -9.48
N ALA A 21 0.46 -11.23 -8.94
CA ALA A 21 0.56 -11.83 -7.61
C ALA A 21 1.53 -13.03 -7.55
N SER A 22 1.66 -13.79 -8.63
CA SER A 22 2.56 -14.94 -8.68
C SER A 22 4.04 -14.58 -8.77
N SER A 23 4.36 -13.33 -9.11
CA SER A 23 5.75 -12.84 -9.22
C SER A 23 6.22 -12.06 -7.99
N THR A 24 5.41 -11.96 -6.95
CA THR A 24 5.76 -11.34 -5.67
C THR A 24 6.19 -12.37 -4.64
N GLU A 25 7.06 -12.00 -3.70
CA GLU A 25 7.48 -12.85 -2.57
C GLU A 25 6.31 -13.19 -1.63
N LYS A 26 5.27 -12.37 -1.61
CA LYS A 26 4.05 -12.61 -0.83
C LYS A 26 3.26 -13.85 -1.28
N GLY A 27 3.36 -14.21 -2.56
CA GLY A 27 2.52 -15.22 -3.16
C GLY A 27 1.09 -14.75 -3.46
N PHE A 28 0.41 -15.55 -4.26
CA PHE A 28 -0.91 -15.23 -4.81
C PHE A 28 -2.01 -15.10 -3.75
N ALA A 29 -2.08 -16.05 -2.81
CA ALA A 29 -3.14 -16.10 -1.81
C ALA A 29 -3.05 -14.92 -0.82
N THR A 30 -1.85 -14.58 -0.37
CA THR A 30 -1.62 -13.45 0.54
C THR A 30 -1.94 -12.12 -0.14
N SER A 31 -1.53 -11.92 -1.38
CA SER A 31 -1.85 -10.71 -2.15
C SER A 31 -3.36 -10.50 -2.32
N ILE A 32 -4.14 -11.57 -2.58
CA ILE A 32 -5.59 -11.47 -2.67
C ILE A 32 -6.19 -11.09 -1.31
N THR A 33 -5.69 -11.67 -0.23
CA THR A 33 -6.15 -11.36 1.13
C THR A 33 -5.88 -9.91 1.50
N ASP A 34 -4.67 -9.41 1.26
CA ASP A 34 -4.28 -8.02 1.54
C ASP A 34 -5.13 -7.02 0.73
N THR A 35 -5.35 -7.30 -0.55
CA THR A 35 -6.24 -6.49 -1.39
C THR A 35 -7.67 -6.49 -0.82
N SER A 36 -8.18 -7.64 -0.39
CA SER A 36 -9.52 -7.75 0.22
C SER A 36 -9.62 -6.95 1.53
N ILE A 37 -8.58 -6.98 2.37
CA ILE A 37 -8.51 -6.20 3.61
C ILE A 37 -8.54 -4.70 3.29
N SER A 38 -7.68 -4.25 2.38
CA SER A 38 -7.60 -2.84 1.96
C SER A 38 -8.95 -2.32 1.43
N LEU A 39 -9.62 -3.09 0.59
CA LEU A 39 -10.94 -2.73 0.06
C LEU A 39 -12.01 -2.63 1.17
N LYS A 40 -12.01 -3.55 2.13
CA LYS A 40 -12.97 -3.52 3.25
C LYS A 40 -12.72 -2.34 4.19
N ILE A 41 -11.46 -1.98 4.46
CA ILE A 41 -11.13 -0.79 5.25
C ILE A 41 -11.63 0.45 4.50
N ARG A 42 -11.36 0.56 3.19
CA ARG A 42 -11.82 1.67 2.36
C ARG A 42 -13.33 1.78 2.34
N ASP A 43 -14.05 0.67 2.23
CA ASP A 43 -15.52 0.66 2.29
C ASP A 43 -16.05 1.21 3.63
N LYS A 44 -15.45 0.79 4.76
CA LYS A 44 -15.79 1.36 6.07
C LYS A 44 -15.50 2.86 6.15
N PHE A 45 -14.39 3.32 5.57
CA PHE A 45 -14.07 4.75 5.51
C PHE A 45 -15.13 5.54 4.73
N ILE A 46 -15.56 5.03 3.55
CA ILE A 46 -16.62 5.64 2.73
C ILE A 46 -17.94 5.75 3.52
N GLN A 47 -18.28 4.71 4.26
CA GLN A 47 -19.54 4.67 5.04
C GLN A 47 -19.50 5.58 6.27
N THR A 48 -18.32 5.92 6.78
CA THR A 48 -18.16 6.71 8.01
C THR A 48 -17.94 8.19 7.71
N ASP A 49 -16.90 8.53 6.93
CA ASP A 49 -16.57 9.90 6.56
C ASP A 49 -15.73 9.95 5.29
N ILE A 50 -16.14 10.77 4.32
CA ILE A 50 -15.41 10.93 3.05
C ILE A 50 -13.99 11.49 3.24
N ASN A 51 -13.76 12.30 4.29
CA ASN A 51 -12.43 12.84 4.59
C ASN A 51 -11.42 11.74 4.93
N LEU A 52 -11.85 10.60 5.46
CA LEU A 52 -10.99 9.44 5.69
C LEU A 52 -10.48 8.85 4.35
N VAL A 53 -11.33 8.83 3.34
CA VAL A 53 -10.98 8.27 2.02
C VAL A 53 -10.06 9.20 1.23
N GLU A 54 -10.32 10.52 1.34
CA GLU A 54 -9.55 11.54 0.60
C GLU A 54 -8.22 11.85 1.27
N GLY A 55 -8.16 11.70 2.60
CA GLY A 55 -7.01 12.09 3.42
C GLY A 55 -6.06 10.94 3.77
N ILE A 56 -6.51 9.66 3.69
CA ILE A 56 -5.73 8.52 4.16
C ILE A 56 -5.50 7.50 3.05
N SER A 57 -4.25 7.16 2.83
CA SER A 57 -3.82 6.02 2.02
C SER A 57 -3.67 4.78 2.89
N ILE A 58 -4.15 3.65 2.38
CA ILE A 58 -4.18 2.35 3.08
C ILE A 58 -3.23 1.40 2.36
N GLN A 59 -2.20 0.95 3.06
CA GLN A 59 -1.31 -0.09 2.57
C GLN A 59 -1.46 -1.33 3.45
N VAL A 60 -1.52 -2.50 2.84
CA VAL A 60 -1.63 -3.77 3.56
C VAL A 60 -0.56 -4.72 3.06
N ASN A 61 0.16 -5.31 3.98
CA ASN A 61 1.21 -6.28 3.71
C ASN A 61 1.12 -7.41 4.73
N ASP A 62 0.71 -8.60 4.30
CA ASP A 62 0.49 -9.78 5.16
C ASP A 62 -0.39 -9.47 6.39
N GLY A 63 -1.51 -8.78 6.15
CA GLY A 63 -2.43 -8.36 7.21
C GLY A 63 -1.94 -7.21 8.09
N ASN A 64 -0.72 -6.72 7.90
CA ASN A 64 -0.21 -5.53 8.57
C ASN A 64 -0.66 -4.29 7.80
N VAL A 65 -1.43 -3.45 8.45
CA VAL A 65 -2.03 -2.24 7.87
C VAL A 65 -1.20 -1.03 8.24
N LEU A 66 -0.74 -0.28 7.23
CA LEU A 66 -0.16 1.03 7.41
C LEU A 66 -1.13 2.08 6.86
N LEU A 67 -1.52 3.01 7.73
CA LEU A 67 -2.32 4.19 7.40
C LEU A 67 -1.40 5.40 7.33
N VAL A 68 -1.36 6.07 6.18
CA VAL A 68 -0.57 7.29 5.96
C VAL A 68 -1.41 8.34 5.28
N GLY A 69 -1.13 9.60 5.55
CA GLY A 69 -1.90 10.69 4.95
C GLY A 69 -2.01 11.89 5.87
N ARG A 70 -2.96 12.76 5.57
CA ARG A 70 -3.24 13.97 6.37
C ARG A 70 -4.73 14.17 6.51
N ILE A 71 -5.16 14.44 7.74
CA ILE A 71 -6.54 14.74 8.12
C ILE A 71 -6.58 15.92 9.08
N GLU A 72 -7.76 16.53 9.22
CA GLU A 72 -7.91 17.78 9.96
C GLU A 72 -8.01 17.56 11.49
N THR A 73 -8.49 16.39 11.95
CA THR A 73 -8.80 16.19 13.36
C THR A 73 -8.25 14.88 13.95
N GLN A 74 -7.99 14.93 15.27
CA GLN A 74 -7.53 13.76 16.03
C GLN A 74 -8.59 12.66 16.09
N GLU A 75 -9.86 13.05 16.12
CA GLU A 75 -11.01 12.12 16.16
C GLU A 75 -11.02 11.25 14.91
N LEU A 76 -10.86 11.84 13.72
CA LEU A 76 -10.78 11.10 12.46
C LEU A 76 -9.57 10.16 12.42
N LYS A 77 -8.42 10.59 12.97
CA LYS A 77 -7.23 9.74 13.08
C LYS A 77 -7.49 8.50 13.94
N PHE A 78 -8.15 8.68 15.07
CA PHE A 78 -8.52 7.59 15.96
C PHE A 78 -9.55 6.66 15.32
N GLU A 79 -10.58 7.22 14.69
CA GLU A 79 -11.64 6.46 14.02
C GLU A 79 -11.06 5.61 12.86
N ALA A 80 -10.10 6.15 12.09
CA ALA A 80 -9.42 5.38 11.05
C ALA A 80 -8.75 4.11 11.59
N SER A 81 -8.04 4.22 12.73
CA SER A 81 -7.43 3.05 13.37
C SER A 81 -8.47 2.04 13.83
N LYS A 82 -9.54 2.50 14.46
CA LYS A 82 -10.63 1.65 14.94
C LYS A 82 -11.28 0.88 13.81
N LEU A 83 -11.66 1.57 12.74
CA LEU A 83 -12.27 0.96 11.54
C LEU A 83 -11.35 -0.07 10.88
N ALA A 84 -10.04 0.18 10.84
CA ALA A 84 -9.08 -0.77 10.31
C ALA A 84 -9.02 -2.05 11.17
N TRP A 85 -8.99 -1.93 12.50
CA TRP A 85 -8.98 -3.08 13.40
C TRP A 85 -10.26 -3.94 13.34
N GLU A 86 -11.40 -3.37 12.96
CA GLU A 86 -12.65 -4.11 12.79
C GLU A 86 -12.66 -5.06 11.59
N VAL A 87 -11.68 -4.94 10.69
CA VAL A 87 -11.64 -5.77 9.48
C VAL A 87 -10.96 -7.11 9.78
N ARG A 88 -11.68 -8.19 9.50
CA ARG A 88 -11.15 -9.54 9.67
C ARG A 88 -9.93 -9.79 8.79
N GLY A 89 -8.86 -10.26 9.39
CA GLY A 89 -7.59 -10.54 8.73
C GLY A 89 -6.52 -9.49 9.00
N VAL A 90 -6.87 -8.38 9.65
CA VAL A 90 -5.90 -7.39 10.14
C VAL A 90 -5.15 -7.98 11.34
N ARG A 91 -3.81 -7.95 11.27
CA ARG A 91 -2.90 -8.43 12.31
C ARG A 91 -2.32 -7.28 13.11
N SER A 92 -2.01 -6.18 12.45
CA SER A 92 -1.52 -4.95 13.09
C SER A 92 -1.97 -3.71 12.35
N VAL A 93 -2.04 -2.57 13.05
CA VAL A 93 -2.34 -1.26 12.46
C VAL A 93 -1.30 -0.26 12.93
N ILE A 94 -0.56 0.31 11.98
CA ILE A 94 0.36 1.41 12.19
C ILE A 94 -0.30 2.66 11.61
N ASN A 95 -0.55 3.67 12.45
CA ASN A 95 -1.23 4.89 12.04
C ASN A 95 -0.25 6.08 12.04
N ASN A 96 0.31 6.36 10.86
CA ASN A 96 1.19 7.49 10.59
C ASN A 96 0.46 8.65 9.90
N VAL A 97 -0.84 8.76 10.11
CA VAL A 97 -1.61 9.91 9.63
C VAL A 97 -1.22 11.15 10.42
N GLU A 98 -0.88 12.22 9.72
CA GLU A 98 -0.59 13.54 10.29
C GLU A 98 -1.88 14.37 10.44
N ILE A 99 -1.94 15.15 11.52
CA ILE A 99 -3.00 16.15 11.70
C ILE A 99 -2.49 17.43 11.08
N ALA A 100 -3.12 17.89 10.02
CA ALA A 100 -2.77 19.12 9.33
C ALA A 100 -3.99 19.73 8.64
N ASP A 101 -3.96 21.05 8.48
CA ASP A 101 -4.92 21.74 7.63
C ASP A 101 -4.85 21.24 6.18
N LYS A 102 -5.87 21.55 5.37
CA LYS A 102 -5.97 21.10 3.98
C LYS A 102 -4.68 21.25 3.20
N VAL A 103 -4.16 20.11 2.73
CA VAL A 103 -2.94 20.07 1.91
C VAL A 103 -3.16 20.80 0.60
N SER A 104 -2.24 21.69 0.22
CA SER A 104 -2.34 22.38 -1.06
C SER A 104 -2.23 21.40 -2.24
N LEU A 105 -2.92 21.70 -3.35
CA LEU A 105 -2.80 20.91 -4.59
C LEU A 105 -1.35 20.83 -5.09
N LYS A 106 -0.56 21.87 -4.84
CA LYS A 106 0.86 21.94 -5.21
C LYS A 106 1.68 20.90 -4.44
N ASP A 107 1.43 20.73 -3.15
CA ASP A 107 2.17 19.78 -2.32
C ASP A 107 1.76 18.34 -2.65
N ARG A 108 0.46 18.09 -2.88
CA ARG A 108 0.00 16.78 -3.40
C ARG A 108 0.66 16.42 -4.74
N ALA A 109 0.83 17.40 -5.65
CA ALA A 109 1.50 17.18 -6.93
C ALA A 109 3.00 16.86 -6.75
N LYS A 110 3.68 17.48 -5.80
CA LYS A 110 5.09 17.16 -5.48
C LYS A 110 5.21 15.74 -4.92
N ASP A 111 4.37 15.37 -3.95
CA ASP A 111 4.34 14.05 -3.36
C ASP A 111 4.11 12.98 -4.44
N ALA A 112 3.11 13.18 -5.31
CA ALA A 112 2.82 12.27 -6.42
C ALA A 112 3.99 12.14 -7.39
N THR A 113 4.69 13.26 -7.70
CA THR A 113 5.87 13.26 -8.58
C THR A 113 7.04 12.52 -7.93
N ALA A 114 7.29 12.72 -6.64
CA ALA A 114 8.34 12.01 -5.91
C ALA A 114 8.06 10.50 -5.87
N GLY A 115 6.83 10.10 -5.58
CA GLY A 115 6.42 8.70 -5.60
C GLY A 115 6.56 8.05 -6.99
N ALA A 116 6.15 8.74 -8.05
CA ALA A 116 6.33 8.25 -9.42
C ALA A 116 7.81 8.10 -9.81
N ASN A 117 8.66 9.06 -9.44
CA ASN A 117 10.10 8.99 -9.68
C ASN A 117 10.74 7.81 -8.93
N LEU A 118 10.39 7.60 -7.67
CA LEU A 118 10.90 6.46 -6.91
C LEU A 118 10.48 5.14 -7.53
N ARG A 119 9.20 4.97 -7.86
CA ARG A 119 8.71 3.76 -8.55
C ARG A 119 9.48 3.49 -9.83
N ARG A 120 9.73 4.53 -10.65
CA ARG A 120 10.52 4.41 -11.88
C ARG A 120 11.94 3.95 -11.59
N LEU A 121 12.61 4.49 -10.58
CA LEU A 121 13.97 4.09 -10.19
C LEU A 121 14.01 2.61 -9.76
N LEU A 122 13.04 2.18 -8.94
CA LEU A 122 12.97 0.78 -8.50
C LEU A 122 12.69 -0.19 -9.65
N ILE A 123 11.84 0.19 -10.62
CA ILE A 123 11.56 -0.64 -11.81
C ILE A 123 12.80 -0.79 -12.70
N THR A 124 13.66 0.23 -12.76
CA THR A 124 14.87 0.22 -13.61
C THR A 124 16.07 -0.42 -12.94
N ASP A 125 16.04 -0.64 -11.63
CA ASP A 125 17.14 -1.31 -10.91
C ASP A 125 16.95 -2.84 -10.94
N MET A 126 17.81 -3.53 -11.70
CA MET A 126 17.76 -4.99 -11.86
C MET A 126 18.02 -5.78 -10.56
N ASN A 127 18.52 -5.14 -9.51
CA ASN A 127 18.78 -5.76 -8.21
C ASN A 127 17.62 -5.54 -7.22
N VAL A 128 16.51 -4.97 -7.67
CA VAL A 128 15.30 -4.69 -6.87
C VAL A 128 14.10 -5.33 -7.53
N ASN A 129 13.37 -6.16 -6.79
CA ASN A 129 12.07 -6.63 -7.22
C ASN A 129 10.98 -5.60 -6.87
N SER A 130 10.80 -4.62 -7.75
CA SER A 130 9.91 -3.47 -7.52
C SER A 130 8.45 -3.85 -7.20
N LEU A 131 8.00 -5.05 -7.58
CA LEU A 131 6.65 -5.55 -7.31
C LEU A 131 6.42 -5.90 -5.84
N ASN A 132 7.49 -6.12 -5.08
CA ASN A 132 7.42 -6.44 -3.66
C ASN A 132 7.20 -5.21 -2.78
N TYR A 133 7.29 -3.99 -3.34
CA TYR A 133 7.27 -2.75 -2.56
C TYR A 133 6.03 -1.91 -2.86
N SER A 134 5.44 -1.38 -1.80
CA SER A 134 4.46 -0.31 -1.86
C SER A 134 5.09 0.99 -1.37
N ILE A 135 4.87 2.07 -2.11
CA ILE A 135 5.45 3.39 -1.85
C ILE A 135 4.33 4.40 -1.71
N GLU A 136 4.36 5.17 -0.65
CA GLU A 136 3.52 6.34 -0.47
C GLU A 136 4.39 7.53 -0.07
N VAL A 137 4.04 8.73 -0.58
CA VAL A 137 4.73 9.97 -0.23
C VAL A 137 3.72 10.96 0.29
N VAL A 138 3.95 11.47 1.48
CA VAL A 138 3.08 12.44 2.15
C VAL A 138 3.95 13.52 2.76
N GLY A 139 3.83 14.76 2.25
CA GLY A 139 4.54 15.92 2.77
C GLY A 139 6.07 15.79 2.79
N GLY A 140 6.65 15.17 1.77
CA GLY A 140 8.09 14.93 1.70
C GLY A 140 8.59 13.73 2.51
N VAL A 141 7.69 13.02 3.22
CA VAL A 141 8.02 11.76 3.89
C VAL A 141 7.67 10.60 2.98
N VAL A 142 8.62 9.72 2.71
CA VAL A 142 8.42 8.49 1.94
C VAL A 142 8.18 7.33 2.89
N TYR A 143 7.05 6.67 2.75
CA TYR A 143 6.70 5.44 3.47
C TYR A 143 6.88 4.26 2.52
N ILE A 144 7.72 3.30 2.92
CA ILE A 144 8.02 2.12 2.12
C ILE A 144 7.62 0.89 2.91
N THR A 145 6.72 0.08 2.34
CA THR A 145 6.35 -1.23 2.87
C THR A 145 6.66 -2.30 1.84
N GLY A 146 6.86 -3.51 2.27
CA GLY A 146 7.09 -4.64 1.37
C GLY A 146 7.96 -5.71 1.96
N ILE A 147 8.38 -6.65 1.12
CA ILE A 147 9.27 -7.74 1.49
C ILE A 147 10.52 -7.66 0.63
N ALA A 148 11.66 -7.44 1.26
CA ALA A 148 12.97 -7.51 0.61
C ALA A 148 13.51 -8.94 0.67
N LYS A 149 14.13 -9.38 -0.41
CA LYS A 149 14.84 -10.66 -0.47
C LYS A 149 15.97 -10.74 0.56
N ASP A 150 16.71 -9.65 0.70
CA ASP A 150 17.84 -9.53 1.61
C ASP A 150 18.06 -8.08 2.06
N ALA A 151 18.97 -7.87 3.00
CA ALA A 151 19.30 -6.54 3.52
C ALA A 151 19.91 -5.62 2.44
N ALA A 152 20.61 -6.17 1.47
CA ALA A 152 21.23 -5.38 0.39
C ALA A 152 20.19 -4.79 -0.55
N GLU A 153 19.15 -5.55 -0.89
CA GLU A 153 18.01 -5.06 -1.68
C GLU A 153 17.25 -3.97 -0.90
N ARG A 154 16.94 -4.20 0.38
CA ARG A 154 16.29 -3.21 1.25
C ARG A 154 17.07 -1.90 1.31
N ASP A 155 18.36 -1.96 1.60
CA ASP A 155 19.22 -0.78 1.70
C ASP A 155 19.26 0.00 0.37
N ARG A 156 19.26 -0.70 -0.76
CA ARG A 156 19.22 -0.10 -2.11
C ARG A 156 17.92 0.67 -2.35
N VAL A 157 16.79 0.10 -1.98
CA VAL A 157 15.46 0.76 -2.06
C VAL A 157 15.44 2.03 -1.22
N ILE A 158 15.93 1.96 0.02
CA ILE A 158 16.04 3.12 0.93
C ILE A 158 16.96 4.20 0.34
N GLN A 159 18.08 3.80 -0.26
CA GLN A 159 19.03 4.74 -0.90
C GLN A 159 18.38 5.46 -2.08
N HIS A 160 17.62 4.77 -2.93
CA HIS A 160 16.88 5.41 -4.02
C HIS A 160 15.91 6.46 -3.48
N ALA A 161 15.19 6.16 -2.38
CA ALA A 161 14.27 7.11 -1.76
C ALA A 161 14.99 8.35 -1.19
N ARG A 162 16.11 8.15 -0.47
CA ARG A 162 16.89 9.24 0.14
C ARG A 162 17.55 10.18 -0.87
N ASN A 163 17.81 9.70 -2.09
CA ASN A 163 18.45 10.48 -3.15
C ASN A 163 17.45 11.37 -3.93
N LEU A 164 16.17 11.33 -3.61
CA LEU A 164 15.18 12.19 -4.25
C LEU A 164 15.21 13.60 -3.65
N SER A 165 15.21 14.61 -4.51
CA SER A 165 15.40 16.02 -4.13
C SER A 165 14.27 16.64 -3.30
N TYR A 166 13.12 15.99 -3.19
CA TYR A 166 11.95 16.47 -2.42
C TYR A 166 11.69 15.65 -1.16
N VAL A 167 12.49 14.63 -0.91
CA VAL A 167 12.30 13.73 0.22
C VAL A 167 13.09 14.25 1.44
N ASP A 168 12.36 14.57 2.50
CA ASP A 168 12.94 15.02 3.77
C ASP A 168 13.20 13.84 4.71
N LYS A 169 12.36 12.78 4.64
CA LYS A 169 12.42 11.62 5.52
C LYS A 169 12.00 10.35 4.79
N VAL A 170 12.59 9.22 5.19
CA VAL A 170 12.19 7.87 4.73
C VAL A 170 11.80 7.05 5.96
N GLU A 171 10.57 6.57 5.99
CA GLU A 171 10.02 5.63 6.96
C GLU A 171 10.01 4.23 6.34
N ASP A 172 10.78 3.34 6.94
CA ASP A 172 11.03 2.01 6.43
C ASP A 172 10.26 0.96 7.22
N TYR A 173 9.29 0.34 6.57
CA TYR A 173 8.47 -0.78 7.07
C TYR A 173 8.68 -2.04 6.22
N VAL A 174 9.87 -2.15 5.58
CA VAL A 174 10.24 -3.32 4.79
C VAL A 174 10.68 -4.44 5.72
N ILE A 175 10.10 -5.62 5.55
CA ILE A 175 10.54 -6.85 6.24
C ILE A 175 11.47 -7.65 5.32
N LEU A 176 12.35 -8.44 5.89
CA LEU A 176 13.19 -9.37 5.13
C LEU A 176 12.46 -10.70 4.95
N GLN A 177 12.67 -11.34 3.81
CA GLN A 177 12.04 -12.63 3.50
C GLN A 177 12.36 -13.72 4.54
N ASP A 178 13.53 -13.68 5.13
CA ASP A 178 13.99 -14.63 6.16
C ASP A 178 13.87 -14.05 7.58
N ASP A 179 12.98 -13.10 7.85
CA ASP A 179 12.82 -12.51 9.18
C ASP A 179 12.22 -13.54 10.16
N PRO A 180 12.95 -13.94 11.24
CA PRO A 180 12.49 -14.99 12.16
C PRO A 180 11.30 -14.57 13.05
N ARG A 181 10.69 -13.41 12.83
CA ARG A 181 9.55 -12.88 13.60
C ARG A 181 8.18 -13.27 13.02
N GLU A 182 8.15 -14.11 11.99
CA GLU A 182 6.93 -14.75 11.48
C GLU A 182 6.66 -16.11 12.12
#